data_196693779e02b143d464b2ee54a41cd2
#
_entry.id   196693779e02b143d464b2ee54a41cd2
#
_cell.length_a   1.000
_cell.length_b   1.000
_cell.length_c   1.000
_cell.angle_alpha   90.00
_cell.angle_beta   90.00
_cell.angle_gamma   90.00
#
_symmetry.space_group_name_H-M   'P 1'
#
loop_
_entity.id
_entity.type
_entity.pdbx_description
1 polymer ?
#
loop_
_entity_poly.entity_id
_entity_poly.type
_entity_poly.pdbx_seq_one_letter_code
_entity_poly.pdbx_strand_id
1 'polypeptide(L)'
;PSMSKDEILDSLFGWKGKKVVLWMPTFRKSDLGGCAENEIELPCQLPAIQDMNELKELDSYLREQEIILIIKKHPLQTEWDENEQEFTNIRYVAEALLEKKQIKLYELIGISDGLLSDYSSVAVDYLLLDRPLGYVLADYNIYKEKRGFVFEDPLEYMPGEKIYNACDIRKFMKHLTDGTDSYRQERAKNLKQMHNKTENYCKRLADYLQL
;
A
#
# COMPACT_ATOMS: atom_id res chain seq x y z
N PRO A 1 8.17 -23.10 -4.45
CA PRO A 1 7.99 -22.22 -5.60
C PRO A 1 7.00 -21.13 -5.21
N SER A 2 7.36 -19.88 -5.46
CA SER A 2 6.44 -18.75 -5.25
C SER A 2 5.33 -18.81 -6.30
N MET A 3 4.08 -18.49 -5.91
CA MET A 3 2.95 -18.40 -6.83
C MET A 3 3.16 -17.26 -7.83
N SER A 4 2.73 -17.46 -9.06
CA SER A 4 2.70 -16.39 -10.07
C SER A 4 1.61 -15.35 -9.75
N LYS A 5 1.68 -14.19 -10.41
CA LYS A 5 0.66 -13.13 -10.26
C LYS A 5 -0.76 -13.65 -10.55
N ASP A 6 -0.93 -14.38 -11.66
CA ASP A 6 -2.24 -14.90 -12.05
C ASP A 6 -2.75 -15.98 -11.10
N GLU A 7 -1.88 -16.82 -10.54
CA GLU A 7 -2.26 -17.82 -9.52
C GLU A 7 -2.73 -17.15 -8.23
N ILE A 8 -2.05 -16.10 -7.79
CA ILE A 8 -2.45 -15.33 -6.60
C ILE A 8 -3.81 -14.64 -6.83
N LEU A 9 -3.97 -13.94 -7.96
CA LEU A 9 -5.20 -13.23 -8.29
C LEU A 9 -6.39 -14.19 -8.48
N ASP A 10 -6.16 -15.32 -9.14
CA ASP A 10 -7.18 -16.37 -9.32
C ASP A 10 -7.59 -16.96 -7.97
N SER A 11 -6.63 -17.28 -7.12
CA SER A 11 -6.90 -17.81 -5.78
C SER A 11 -7.65 -16.85 -4.87
N LEU A 12 -7.36 -15.55 -4.94
CA LEU A 12 -8.00 -14.54 -4.09
C LEU A 12 -9.37 -14.10 -4.64
N PHE A 13 -9.49 -13.92 -5.96
CA PHE A 13 -10.60 -13.18 -6.56
C PHE A 13 -11.18 -13.82 -7.81
N GLY A 14 -10.60 -14.91 -8.34
CA GLY A 14 -11.00 -15.51 -9.62
C GLY A 14 -10.59 -14.67 -10.84
N TRP A 15 -9.52 -13.90 -10.77
CA TRP A 15 -9.08 -12.96 -11.81
C TRP A 15 -7.72 -13.32 -12.38
N LYS A 16 -7.51 -12.91 -13.65
CA LYS A 16 -6.23 -13.05 -14.37
C LYS A 16 -5.95 -11.81 -15.22
N GLY A 17 -4.68 -11.56 -15.52
CA GLY A 17 -4.26 -10.57 -16.50
C GLY A 17 -4.53 -9.11 -16.15
N LYS A 18 -4.85 -8.77 -14.91
CA LYS A 18 -5.15 -7.41 -14.49
C LYS A 18 -3.93 -6.68 -13.93
N LYS A 19 -3.88 -5.35 -14.07
CA LYS A 19 -2.96 -4.51 -13.29
C LYS A 19 -3.43 -4.45 -11.84
N VAL A 20 -2.46 -4.48 -10.92
CA VAL A 20 -2.74 -4.52 -9.48
C VAL A 20 -2.05 -3.34 -8.80
N VAL A 21 -2.82 -2.55 -8.09
CA VAL A 21 -2.28 -1.59 -7.13
C VAL A 21 -2.60 -2.09 -5.72
N LEU A 22 -1.57 -2.17 -4.90
CA LEU A 22 -1.73 -2.52 -3.50
C LEU A 22 -1.78 -1.22 -2.68
N TRP A 23 -2.78 -1.07 -1.83
CA TRP A 23 -2.86 0.03 -0.87
C TRP A 23 -2.73 -0.51 0.54
N MET A 24 -1.71 -0.04 1.25
CA MET A 24 -1.40 -0.46 2.62
C MET A 24 -1.42 0.76 3.55
N PRO A 25 -2.60 1.22 3.97
CA PRO A 25 -2.70 2.36 4.88
C PRO A 25 -2.18 1.99 6.26
N THR A 26 -1.49 2.92 6.92
CA THR A 26 -1.11 2.82 8.32
C THR A 26 -2.36 2.90 9.19
N PHE A 27 -2.39 2.13 10.25
CA PHE A 27 -3.48 2.10 11.21
C PHE A 27 -3.63 3.46 11.94
N ARG A 28 -4.88 3.97 12.03
CA ARG A 28 -5.20 5.28 12.63
C ARG A 28 -5.86 5.17 14.00
N LYS A 29 -6.59 4.09 14.29
CA LYS A 29 -7.15 3.79 15.60
C LYS A 29 -6.26 2.81 16.36
N SER A 30 -6.16 2.96 17.68
CA SER A 30 -5.47 2.01 18.55
C SER A 30 -6.40 1.54 19.66
N ASP A 31 -6.85 0.29 19.57
CA ASP A 31 -7.60 -0.37 20.65
C ASP A 31 -6.70 -0.81 21.82
N LEU A 32 -5.40 -0.62 21.69
CA LEU A 32 -4.44 -0.84 22.76
C LEU A 32 -4.55 0.33 23.76
N GLY A 33 -5.20 0.08 24.87
CA GLY A 33 -5.50 1.06 25.90
C GLY A 33 -4.33 1.97 26.25
N GLY A 34 -4.56 3.28 26.25
CA GLY A 34 -3.61 4.35 26.58
C GLY A 34 -3.19 5.26 25.42
N CYS A 35 -3.64 5.02 24.20
CA CYS A 35 -3.28 5.83 23.03
C CYS A 35 -4.49 6.53 22.35
N ALA A 36 -5.62 6.64 23.02
CA ALA A 36 -6.84 7.26 22.46
C ALA A 36 -6.61 8.71 21.99
N GLU A 37 -5.71 9.44 22.64
CA GLU A 37 -5.35 10.82 22.26
C GLU A 37 -4.67 10.92 20.89
N ASN A 38 -4.11 9.82 20.38
CA ASN A 38 -3.41 9.74 19.11
C ASN A 38 -4.26 9.16 17.96
N GLU A 39 -5.56 8.93 18.21
CA GLU A 39 -6.45 8.42 17.18
C GLU A 39 -6.76 9.51 16.15
N ILE A 40 -6.81 9.09 14.89
CA ILE A 40 -7.20 9.90 13.74
C ILE A 40 -8.44 9.25 13.14
N GLU A 41 -9.58 9.91 13.24
CA GLU A 41 -10.78 9.47 12.55
C GLU A 41 -10.70 9.83 11.07
N LEU A 42 -10.96 8.84 10.22
CA LEU A 42 -11.00 9.01 8.77
C LEU A 42 -12.35 8.53 8.23
N PRO A 43 -12.96 9.27 7.30
CA PRO A 43 -14.10 8.77 6.54
C PRO A 43 -13.71 7.46 5.83
N CYS A 44 -14.62 6.50 5.79
CA CYS A 44 -14.37 5.20 5.16
C CYS A 44 -13.09 4.49 5.65
N GLN A 45 -12.51 4.93 6.77
CA GLN A 45 -11.24 4.44 7.34
C GLN A 45 -10.04 4.51 6.36
N LEU A 46 -10.16 5.29 5.30
CA LEU A 46 -9.12 5.48 4.28
C LEU A 46 -8.72 6.95 4.19
N PRO A 47 -7.41 7.28 4.29
CA PRO A 47 -6.98 8.64 4.01
C PRO A 47 -7.22 8.98 2.54
N ALA A 48 -7.52 10.24 2.24
CA ALA A 48 -7.83 10.76 0.90
C ALA A 48 -9.16 10.32 0.30
N ILE A 49 -10.01 9.60 1.02
CA ILE A 49 -11.40 9.27 0.63
C ILE A 49 -12.35 9.97 1.60
N GLN A 50 -13.27 10.76 1.08
CA GLN A 50 -14.18 11.57 1.90
C GLN A 50 -15.47 10.82 2.28
N ASP A 51 -16.00 10.01 1.38
CA ASP A 51 -17.24 9.26 1.62
C ASP A 51 -17.34 8.01 0.71
N MET A 52 -18.39 7.24 0.92
CA MET A 52 -18.68 6.02 0.17
C MET A 52 -19.01 6.29 -1.32
N ASN A 53 -19.51 7.47 -1.67
CA ASN A 53 -19.79 7.82 -3.08
C ASN A 53 -18.49 7.99 -3.84
N GLU A 54 -17.52 8.70 -3.23
CA GLU A 54 -16.20 8.87 -3.81
C GLU A 54 -15.48 7.52 -4.01
N LEU A 55 -15.65 6.58 -3.07
CA LEU A 55 -15.11 5.22 -3.20
C LEU A 55 -15.79 4.42 -4.33
N LYS A 56 -17.12 4.56 -4.51
CA LYS A 56 -17.87 3.97 -5.63
C LYS A 56 -17.45 4.56 -7.00
N GLU A 57 -17.21 5.86 -7.05
CA GLU A 57 -16.67 6.51 -8.24
C GLU A 57 -15.26 6.02 -8.57
N LEU A 58 -14.42 5.82 -7.55
CA LEU A 58 -13.09 5.25 -7.72
C LEU A 58 -13.17 3.80 -8.25
N ASP A 59 -14.06 2.96 -7.71
CA ASP A 59 -14.27 1.59 -8.20
C ASP A 59 -14.68 1.55 -9.67
N SER A 60 -15.60 2.45 -10.07
CA SER A 60 -16.04 2.59 -11.45
C SER A 60 -14.90 2.99 -12.38
N TYR A 61 -14.08 3.96 -11.95
CA TYR A 61 -12.88 4.38 -12.69
C TYR A 61 -11.87 3.24 -12.82
N LEU A 62 -11.60 2.51 -11.75
CA LEU A 62 -10.68 1.37 -11.76
C LEU A 62 -11.14 0.27 -12.72
N ARG A 63 -12.45 0.03 -12.81
CA ARG A 63 -13.03 -0.91 -13.76
C ARG A 63 -12.77 -0.49 -15.21
N GLU A 64 -12.93 0.78 -15.54
CA GLU A 64 -12.66 1.33 -16.87
C GLU A 64 -11.17 1.22 -17.24
N GLN A 65 -10.28 1.38 -16.25
CA GLN A 65 -8.83 1.29 -16.44
C GLN A 65 -8.28 -0.15 -16.34
N GLU A 66 -9.15 -1.15 -16.09
CA GLU A 66 -8.77 -2.55 -15.89
C GLU A 66 -7.75 -2.77 -14.75
N ILE A 67 -7.83 -1.93 -13.71
CA ILE A 67 -6.99 -2.00 -12.51
C ILE A 67 -7.77 -2.65 -11.37
N ILE A 68 -7.09 -3.47 -10.58
CA ILE A 68 -7.55 -3.95 -9.28
C ILE A 68 -6.82 -3.16 -8.20
N LEU A 69 -7.57 -2.55 -7.30
CA LEU A 69 -7.04 -1.96 -6.08
C LEU A 69 -7.26 -2.92 -4.92
N ILE A 70 -6.18 -3.48 -4.40
CA ILE A 70 -6.20 -4.33 -3.21
C ILE A 70 -5.87 -3.46 -2.00
N ILE A 71 -6.81 -3.34 -1.07
CA ILE A 71 -6.59 -2.63 0.19
C ILE A 71 -6.27 -3.67 1.26
N LYS A 72 -5.00 -3.70 1.69
CA LYS A 72 -4.55 -4.58 2.76
C LYS A 72 -4.68 -3.86 4.09
N LYS A 73 -5.70 -4.21 4.84
CA LYS A 73 -5.95 -3.64 6.18
C LYS A 73 -4.89 -4.07 7.18
N HIS A 74 -4.66 -3.20 8.16
CA HIS A 74 -3.78 -3.52 9.28
C HIS A 74 -4.39 -4.65 10.13
N PRO A 75 -3.60 -5.59 10.68
CA PRO A 75 -4.11 -6.70 11.49
C PRO A 75 -4.95 -6.29 12.71
N LEU A 76 -4.71 -5.10 13.28
CA LEU A 76 -5.48 -4.54 14.40
C LEU A 76 -6.79 -3.88 13.99
N GLN A 77 -7.09 -3.79 12.70
CA GLN A 77 -8.33 -3.19 12.19
C GLN A 77 -9.37 -4.30 12.02
N THR A 78 -10.15 -4.54 13.06
CA THR A 78 -11.11 -5.66 13.12
C THR A 78 -12.50 -5.31 12.61
N GLU A 79 -12.87 -4.03 12.61
CA GLU A 79 -14.17 -3.58 12.09
C GLU A 79 -14.14 -3.54 10.57
N TRP A 80 -15.00 -4.35 9.96
CA TRP A 80 -15.23 -4.37 8.51
C TRP A 80 -16.52 -3.61 8.22
N ASP A 81 -16.49 -2.78 7.20
CA ASP A 81 -17.70 -2.17 6.67
C ASP A 81 -18.47 -3.25 5.88
N GLU A 82 -19.75 -3.48 6.19
CA GLU A 82 -20.61 -4.45 5.49
C GLU A 82 -20.72 -4.16 3.98
N ASN A 83 -20.40 -2.94 3.56
CA ASN A 83 -20.44 -2.50 2.17
C ASN A 83 -19.25 -2.97 1.32
N GLU A 84 -18.27 -3.70 1.87
CA GLU A 84 -17.10 -4.17 1.11
C GLU A 84 -17.44 -5.11 -0.07
N GLN A 85 -18.59 -5.76 -0.03
CA GLN A 85 -19.06 -6.67 -1.09
C GLN A 85 -19.63 -5.93 -2.32
N GLU A 86 -19.85 -4.61 -2.23
CA GLU A 86 -20.44 -3.83 -3.32
C GLU A 86 -19.43 -3.46 -4.43
N PHE A 87 -18.12 -3.58 -4.19
CA PHE A 87 -17.09 -3.17 -5.14
C PHE A 87 -16.68 -4.28 -6.11
N THR A 88 -16.44 -3.90 -7.36
CA THR A 88 -15.98 -4.83 -8.40
C THR A 88 -14.46 -4.84 -8.55
N ASN A 89 -13.81 -3.69 -8.47
CA ASN A 89 -12.36 -3.53 -8.68
C ASN A 89 -11.60 -3.09 -7.42
N ILE A 90 -12.30 -2.76 -6.35
CA ILE A 90 -11.70 -2.57 -5.01
C ILE A 90 -11.89 -3.85 -4.21
N ARG A 91 -10.84 -4.37 -3.61
CA ARG A 91 -10.87 -5.57 -2.78
C ARG A 91 -10.09 -5.37 -1.50
N TYR A 92 -10.73 -5.71 -0.42
CA TYR A 92 -10.09 -5.70 0.90
C TYR A 92 -9.51 -7.07 1.20
N VAL A 93 -8.30 -7.08 1.74
CA VAL A 93 -7.59 -8.33 2.09
C VAL A 93 -7.14 -8.25 3.54
N ALA A 94 -7.66 -9.16 4.36
CA ALA A 94 -7.22 -9.38 5.72
C ALA A 94 -6.12 -10.44 5.79
N GLU A 95 -5.35 -10.45 6.89
CA GLU A 95 -4.31 -11.45 7.15
C GLU A 95 -4.87 -12.87 7.11
N ALA A 96 -6.01 -13.10 7.76
CA ALA A 96 -6.67 -14.41 7.80
C ALA A 96 -7.00 -14.98 6.40
N LEU A 97 -7.31 -14.11 5.41
CA LEU A 97 -7.54 -14.56 4.04
C LEU A 97 -6.24 -15.01 3.39
N LEU A 98 -5.15 -14.27 3.59
CA LEU A 98 -3.83 -14.62 3.06
C LEU A 98 -3.34 -15.95 3.66
N GLU A 99 -3.46 -16.12 4.96
CA GLU A 99 -3.12 -17.37 5.67
C GLU A 99 -3.94 -18.56 5.15
N LYS A 100 -5.26 -18.40 5.03
CA LYS A 100 -6.16 -19.43 4.47
C LYS A 100 -5.76 -19.85 3.06
N LYS A 101 -5.28 -18.89 2.26
CA LYS A 101 -4.84 -19.14 0.88
C LYS A 101 -3.35 -19.49 0.77
N GLN A 102 -2.62 -19.53 1.89
CA GLN A 102 -1.19 -19.79 1.96
C GLN A 102 -0.35 -18.79 1.13
N ILE A 103 -0.82 -17.54 1.02
CA ILE A 103 -0.15 -16.45 0.33
C ILE A 103 0.57 -15.60 1.37
N LYS A 104 1.87 -15.38 1.20
CA LYS A 104 2.63 -14.49 2.07
C LYS A 104 2.44 -13.03 1.67
N LEU A 105 2.49 -12.13 2.64
CA LEU A 105 2.37 -10.68 2.38
C LEU A 105 3.35 -10.20 1.31
N TYR A 106 4.60 -10.64 1.35
CA TYR A 106 5.61 -10.25 0.37
C TYR A 106 5.39 -10.85 -1.03
N GLU A 107 4.65 -11.95 -1.16
CA GLU A 107 4.21 -12.45 -2.45
C GLU A 107 3.11 -11.54 -3.03
N LEU A 108 2.17 -11.07 -2.20
CA LEU A 108 1.17 -10.08 -2.61
C LEU A 108 1.82 -8.75 -3.01
N ILE A 109 2.80 -8.26 -2.24
CA ILE A 109 3.60 -7.07 -2.58
C ILE A 109 4.34 -7.30 -3.91
N GLY A 110 4.95 -8.45 -4.09
CA GLY A 110 5.72 -8.81 -5.27
C GLY A 110 4.93 -8.84 -6.58
N ILE A 111 3.62 -9.11 -6.55
CA ILE A 111 2.76 -9.13 -7.73
C ILE A 111 2.15 -7.78 -8.09
N SER A 112 2.20 -6.78 -7.21
CA SER A 112 1.62 -5.46 -7.46
C SER A 112 2.40 -4.69 -8.52
N ASP A 113 1.71 -3.95 -9.37
CA ASP A 113 2.30 -3.06 -10.39
C ASP A 113 2.59 -1.67 -9.81
N GLY A 114 1.97 -1.31 -8.69
CA GLY A 114 2.18 -0.08 -7.94
C GLY A 114 1.75 -0.23 -6.49
N LEU A 115 2.27 0.61 -5.61
CA LEU A 115 1.92 0.66 -4.20
C LEU A 115 1.41 2.06 -3.82
N LEU A 116 0.26 2.10 -3.15
CA LEU A 116 -0.17 3.24 -2.34
C LEU A 116 0.17 2.93 -0.88
N SER A 117 0.93 3.80 -0.27
CA SER A 117 1.30 3.71 1.14
C SER A 117 1.16 5.10 1.77
N ASP A 118 1.51 5.23 3.03
CA ASP A 118 1.56 6.51 3.71
C ASP A 118 2.86 6.61 4.53
N TYR A 119 2.79 6.44 5.85
CA TYR A 119 3.94 6.53 6.76
C TYR A 119 4.52 5.16 7.11
N SER A 120 4.12 4.12 6.37
CA SER A 120 4.53 2.74 6.62
C SER A 120 5.91 2.42 6.06
N SER A 121 6.70 1.66 6.81
CA SER A 121 8.00 1.15 6.36
C SER A 121 7.93 0.22 5.14
N VAL A 122 6.76 -0.32 4.81
CA VAL A 122 6.58 -1.13 3.60
C VAL A 122 6.97 -0.38 2.33
N ALA A 123 6.82 0.96 2.31
CA ALA A 123 7.27 1.79 1.20
C ALA A 123 8.79 1.71 0.97
N VAL A 124 9.57 1.55 2.05
CA VAL A 124 11.03 1.36 1.99
C VAL A 124 11.36 0.01 1.34
N ASP A 125 10.70 -1.07 1.77
CA ASP A 125 10.88 -2.39 1.17
C ASP A 125 10.46 -2.41 -0.31
N TYR A 126 9.42 -1.65 -0.66
CA TYR A 126 8.93 -1.55 -2.04
C TYR A 126 9.92 -0.92 -3.02
N LEU A 127 10.86 -0.10 -2.53
CA LEU A 127 11.95 0.46 -3.35
C LEU A 127 12.77 -0.63 -4.05
N LEU A 128 12.86 -1.83 -3.47
CA LEU A 128 13.56 -2.98 -4.06
C LEU A 128 12.94 -3.46 -5.37
N LEU A 129 11.67 -3.15 -5.63
CA LEU A 129 10.95 -3.56 -6.83
C LEU A 129 11.08 -2.55 -7.98
N ASP A 130 11.55 -1.33 -7.72
CA ASP A 130 11.62 -0.18 -8.66
C ASP A 130 10.30 0.01 -9.44
N ARG A 131 9.17 -0.04 -8.73
CA ARG A 131 7.83 0.16 -9.28
C ARG A 131 7.22 1.47 -8.78
N PRO A 132 6.20 2.02 -9.49
CA PRO A 132 5.49 3.23 -9.08
C PRO A 132 5.01 3.18 -7.63
N LEU A 133 5.22 4.29 -6.91
CA LEU A 133 4.91 4.44 -5.49
C LEU A 133 4.16 5.75 -5.28
N GLY A 134 3.02 5.69 -4.60
CA GLY A 134 2.23 6.84 -4.20
C GLY A 134 2.14 6.94 -2.67
N TYR A 135 2.36 8.13 -2.14
CA TYR A 135 2.26 8.43 -0.71
C TYR A 135 0.98 9.19 -0.43
N VAL A 136 0.05 8.55 0.28
CA VAL A 136 -1.24 9.13 0.66
C VAL A 136 -1.06 9.96 1.92
N LEU A 137 -1.10 11.27 1.77
CA LEU A 137 -0.71 12.27 2.76
C LEU A 137 -1.86 13.21 3.15
N ALA A 138 -3.11 12.81 2.94
CA ALA A 138 -4.28 13.65 3.21
C ALA A 138 -4.35 14.12 4.68
N ASP A 139 -3.85 13.34 5.60
CA ASP A 139 -3.81 13.62 7.05
C ASP A 139 -2.39 13.99 7.56
N TYR A 140 -1.46 14.37 6.67
CA TYR A 140 -0.04 14.58 7.02
C TYR A 140 0.19 15.48 8.23
N ASN A 141 -0.49 16.64 8.29
CA ASN A 141 -0.31 17.57 9.39
C ASN A 141 -0.83 17.01 10.72
N ILE A 142 -1.99 16.32 10.68
CA ILE A 142 -2.57 15.69 11.85
C ILE A 142 -1.68 14.55 12.35
N TYR A 143 -1.17 13.74 11.42
CA TYR A 143 -0.26 12.64 11.75
C TYR A 143 1.05 13.16 12.36
N LYS A 144 1.62 14.22 11.77
CA LYS A 144 2.83 14.88 12.27
C LYS A 144 2.65 15.41 13.69
N GLU A 145 1.51 16.03 13.98
CA GLU A 145 1.21 16.59 15.31
C GLU A 145 1.00 15.49 16.34
N LYS A 146 0.22 14.45 15.99
CA LYS A 146 -0.19 13.42 16.95
C LYS A 146 0.86 12.33 17.15
N ARG A 147 1.61 11.95 16.12
CA ARG A 147 2.54 10.81 16.15
C ARG A 147 3.99 11.18 15.88
N GLY A 148 4.21 12.27 15.14
CA GLY A 148 5.55 12.71 14.72
C GLY A 148 6.19 11.81 13.67
N PHE A 149 7.41 12.21 13.26
CA PHE A 149 8.24 11.47 12.32
C PHE A 149 9.65 11.32 12.87
N VAL A 150 10.35 10.28 12.45
CA VAL A 150 11.75 10.03 12.80
C VAL A 150 12.67 11.04 12.09
N PHE A 151 12.34 11.41 10.85
CA PHE A 151 13.10 12.36 10.05
C PHE A 151 12.57 13.78 10.22
N GLU A 152 13.48 14.76 10.19
CA GLU A 152 13.14 16.19 10.27
C GLU A 152 12.27 16.61 9.07
N ASP A 153 12.68 16.22 7.85
CA ASP A 153 11.88 16.33 6.64
C ASP A 153 11.56 14.94 6.08
N PRO A 154 10.43 14.34 6.48
CA PRO A 154 10.09 13.01 6.04
C PRO A 154 9.75 12.93 4.53
N LEU A 155 9.37 14.07 3.89
CA LEU A 155 8.99 14.07 2.47
C LEU A 155 10.20 13.81 1.55
N GLU A 156 11.43 14.11 1.98
CA GLU A 156 12.64 13.77 1.24
C GLU A 156 12.84 12.24 1.09
N TYR A 157 12.26 11.47 2.02
CA TYR A 157 12.35 10.01 2.06
C TYR A 157 11.11 9.33 1.47
N MET A 158 10.26 10.09 0.78
CA MET A 158 9.04 9.60 0.15
C MET A 158 9.14 9.74 -1.38
N PRO A 159 9.95 8.94 -2.08
CA PRO A 159 10.23 9.08 -3.52
C PRO A 159 9.08 8.51 -4.36
N GLY A 160 7.96 9.20 -4.40
CA GLY A 160 6.76 8.83 -5.13
C GLY A 160 5.76 9.97 -5.22
N GLU A 161 4.65 9.73 -5.90
CA GLU A 161 3.58 10.72 -6.05
C GLU A 161 2.97 11.07 -4.68
N LYS A 162 2.71 12.35 -4.45
CA LYS A 162 2.05 12.83 -3.24
C LYS A 162 0.55 12.89 -3.51
N ILE A 163 -0.23 12.18 -2.70
CA ILE A 163 -1.67 11.96 -2.88
C ILE A 163 -2.40 12.55 -1.69
N TYR A 164 -3.26 13.51 -1.96
CA TYR A 164 -4.01 14.22 -0.92
C TYR A 164 -5.52 13.97 -0.99
N ASN A 165 -6.02 13.46 -2.11
CA ASN A 165 -7.46 13.24 -2.36
C ASN A 165 -7.66 12.15 -3.42
N ALA A 166 -8.92 11.76 -3.68
CA ALA A 166 -9.26 10.74 -4.67
C ALA A 166 -8.90 11.12 -6.11
N CYS A 167 -8.84 12.41 -6.44
CA CYS A 167 -8.39 12.84 -7.77
C CYS A 167 -6.91 12.50 -7.99
N ASP A 168 -6.08 12.67 -6.95
CA ASP A 168 -4.67 12.29 -7.03
C ASP A 168 -4.49 10.77 -7.12
N ILE A 169 -5.36 9.97 -6.45
CA ILE A 169 -5.39 8.51 -6.62
C ILE A 169 -5.67 8.16 -8.08
N ARG A 170 -6.71 8.75 -8.70
CA ARG A 170 -7.03 8.51 -10.12
C ARG A 170 -5.89 8.91 -11.04
N LYS A 171 -5.19 10.02 -10.74
CA LYS A 171 -4.02 10.47 -11.49
C LYS A 171 -2.87 9.46 -11.39
N PHE A 172 -2.58 8.94 -10.20
CA PHE A 172 -1.60 7.88 -10.00
C PHE A 172 -1.94 6.63 -10.83
N MET A 173 -3.20 6.18 -10.79
CA MET A 173 -3.67 5.04 -11.59
C MET A 173 -3.49 5.28 -13.09
N LYS A 174 -3.79 6.50 -13.56
CA LYS A 174 -3.58 6.88 -14.95
C LYS A 174 -2.10 6.83 -15.33
N HIS A 175 -1.21 7.39 -14.53
CA HIS A 175 0.24 7.34 -14.78
C HIS A 175 0.73 5.89 -14.84
N LEU A 176 0.21 5.01 -13.98
CA LEU A 176 0.52 3.59 -14.01
C LEU A 176 0.09 2.93 -15.33
N THR A 177 -1.08 3.27 -15.88
CA THR A 177 -1.57 2.72 -17.14
C THR A 177 -0.80 3.28 -18.35
N ASP A 178 -0.49 4.57 -18.32
CA ASP A 178 0.24 5.26 -19.38
C ASP A 178 1.76 4.95 -19.37
N GLY A 179 2.25 4.27 -18.31
CA GLY A 179 3.68 4.00 -18.13
C GLY A 179 4.50 5.24 -17.73
N THR A 180 3.85 6.29 -17.24
CA THR A 180 4.51 7.51 -16.76
C THR A 180 5.04 7.28 -15.35
N ASP A 181 6.33 7.50 -15.15
CA ASP A 181 6.99 7.35 -13.85
C ASP A 181 8.05 8.44 -13.63
N SER A 182 7.62 9.55 -13.07
CA SER A 182 8.50 10.71 -12.84
C SER A 182 9.43 10.56 -11.64
N TYR A 183 9.20 9.57 -10.77
CA TYR A 183 9.93 9.40 -9.51
C TYR A 183 10.99 8.29 -9.52
N ARG A 184 11.24 7.69 -10.67
CA ARG A 184 12.19 6.57 -10.77
C ARG A 184 13.60 6.91 -10.30
N GLN A 185 14.09 8.11 -10.65
CA GLN A 185 15.42 8.56 -10.24
C GLN A 185 15.49 8.82 -8.73
N GLU A 186 14.44 9.40 -8.16
CA GLU A 186 14.34 9.62 -6.73
C GLU A 186 14.27 8.32 -5.95
N ARG A 187 13.51 7.31 -6.46
CA ARG A 187 13.51 5.96 -5.87
C ARG A 187 14.89 5.32 -5.89
N ALA A 188 15.61 5.41 -7.00
CA ALA A 188 16.97 4.87 -7.10
C ALA A 188 17.95 5.55 -6.12
N LYS A 189 17.79 6.86 -5.87
CA LYS A 189 18.56 7.59 -4.86
C LYS A 189 18.22 7.10 -3.46
N ASN A 190 16.93 7.06 -3.12
CA ASN A 190 16.46 6.63 -1.80
C ASN A 190 16.80 5.16 -1.51
N LEU A 191 16.71 4.29 -2.51
CA LEU A 191 17.11 2.88 -2.38
C LEU A 191 18.55 2.75 -1.86
N LYS A 192 19.48 3.53 -2.41
CA LYS A 192 20.88 3.50 -1.98
C LYS A 192 21.08 4.02 -0.54
N GLN A 193 20.22 4.91 -0.08
CA GLN A 193 20.28 5.44 1.29
C GLN A 193 19.65 4.47 2.30
N MET A 194 18.55 3.81 1.94
CA MET A 194 17.79 2.96 2.85
C MET A 194 18.26 1.51 2.85
N HIS A 195 18.85 1.03 1.76
CA HIS A 195 19.30 -0.35 1.60
C HIS A 195 20.79 -0.41 1.29
N ASN A 196 21.62 -0.73 2.29
CA ASN A 196 23.05 -0.97 2.09
C ASN A 196 23.34 -2.18 1.21
N LYS A 197 22.40 -3.10 1.14
CA LYS A 197 22.43 -4.34 0.35
C LYS A 197 21.04 -4.56 -0.24
N THR A 198 20.98 -5.18 -1.39
CA THR A 198 19.72 -5.38 -2.13
C THR A 198 19.42 -6.84 -2.42
N GLU A 199 20.28 -7.77 -1.96
CA GLU A 199 20.15 -9.20 -2.27
C GLU A 199 20.77 -10.10 -1.19
N ASN A 200 20.39 -11.35 -1.21
CA ASN A 200 20.99 -12.44 -0.40
C ASN A 200 20.93 -12.21 1.12
N TYR A 201 19.90 -11.50 1.63
CA TYR A 201 19.78 -11.15 3.04
C TYR A 201 19.84 -12.36 3.97
N CYS A 202 19.06 -13.42 3.70
CA CYS A 202 19.02 -14.63 4.54
C CYS A 202 20.39 -15.35 4.58
N LYS A 203 21.04 -15.49 3.42
CA LYS A 203 22.38 -16.11 3.35
C LYS A 203 23.40 -15.30 4.14
N ARG A 204 23.40 -13.99 3.98
CA ARG A 204 24.32 -13.09 4.69
C ARG A 204 24.11 -13.10 6.19
N LEU A 205 22.84 -13.17 6.63
CA LEU A 205 22.52 -13.33 8.04
C LEU A 205 23.02 -14.66 8.56
N ALA A 206 22.79 -15.77 7.84
CA ALA A 206 23.31 -17.07 8.19
C ALA A 206 24.83 -17.09 8.26
N ASP A 207 25.53 -16.54 7.26
CA ASP A 207 26.98 -16.42 7.22
C ASP A 207 27.51 -15.59 8.42
N TYR A 208 26.82 -14.49 8.78
CA TYR A 208 27.16 -13.66 9.93
C TYR A 208 26.96 -14.39 11.25
N LEU A 209 25.91 -15.19 11.38
CA LEU A 209 25.59 -15.97 12.56
C LEU A 209 26.35 -17.31 12.61
N GLN A 210 27.13 -17.64 11.59
CA GLN A 210 27.87 -18.89 11.44
C GLN A 210 26.96 -20.15 11.48
N LEU A 211 25.76 -20.05 10.86
CA LEU A 211 24.76 -21.11 10.73
C LEU A 211 24.94 -21.92 9.45
#